data_b951102445b2f4c1b7ca38a4b097883b
#
_entry.id   b951102445b2f4c1b7ca38a4b097883b
#
_cell.length_a   1.000
_cell.length_b   1.000
_cell.length_c   1.000
_cell.angle_alpha   90.00
_cell.angle_beta   90.00
_cell.angle_gamma   90.00
#
_symmetry.space_group_name_H-M   'P 1'
#
loop_
_entity.id
_entity.type
_entity.pdbx_description
1 polymer ?
#
loop_
_entity_poly.entity_id
_entity_poly.type
_entity_poly.pdbx_seq_one_letter_code
_entity_poly.pdbx_strand_id
1 'polypeptide(L)'
;MLGRMPRRPGGLLNATKKQRTMSNEDFFAFATYHQLMAGAGALLIVAFWLPRLLSREEPTAAPLMILLGAAASLALPAFDNPVDPRLTPRIWEIVSELAVIIALFGAGMRIDRLGPLQKWWPTIRLLVIAMPLTIAATALLGTLLSGLTFAGALLLGAVLAPTDPVLAADVQVGPPHEGRENPVRFTLTTEAGLNDGLAFPFVYLAIAIALQGPDPGAWLVNWITVDLGYRIGVAVLMGWVGAGLLGHVLFSVPRGALLADTGSGVIALAGIMLCYGTTELAEGYGFIAVAVLGMRLRRIEEGHQYHGRLHDFSTALEEALTALLLVALGTTLPTVFQALGIEEVALAILFLLLVRPLSGLIALLGSDMTAPERGVTALYGVRGIGSIYYLSYAQSHVDFLDVDLLWAIVALVILVSTAVHGFTVPFAMRKVEGDG
;
A
#
# COMPACT_ATOMS: atom_id res chain seq x y z
N MET A 1 -79.07 27.68 4.45
CA MET A 1 -78.23 28.75 5.02
C MET A 1 -76.84 28.64 4.42
N LEU A 2 -76.46 29.53 3.53
CA LEU A 2 -75.23 29.54 2.79
C LEU A 2 -74.14 30.25 3.62
N GLY A 3 -73.08 29.58 4.05
CA GLY A 3 -71.93 30.16 4.73
C GLY A 3 -70.82 30.47 3.72
N ARG A 4 -70.47 31.74 3.57
CA ARG A 4 -69.43 32.28 2.69
C ARG A 4 -68.03 31.88 3.14
N MET A 5 -67.20 31.28 2.24
CA MET A 5 -65.77 31.18 2.38
C MET A 5 -65.06 32.52 2.17
N PRO A 6 -64.05 32.89 2.95
CA PRO A 6 -63.23 34.06 2.67
C PRO A 6 -62.20 33.80 1.59
N ARG A 7 -62.05 34.70 0.63
CA ARG A 7 -61.04 34.78 -0.43
C ARG A 7 -59.67 35.08 0.21
N ARG A 8 -58.65 34.25 -0.08
CA ARG A 8 -57.23 34.56 0.16
C ARG A 8 -56.72 35.60 -0.85
N PRO A 9 -55.98 36.62 -0.44
CA PRO A 9 -55.34 37.55 -1.39
C PRO A 9 -54.13 36.86 -2.02
N GLY A 10 -53.99 37.01 -3.34
CA GLY A 10 -52.84 36.52 -4.10
C GLY A 10 -51.57 37.28 -3.75
N GLY A 11 -50.62 36.56 -3.13
CA GLY A 11 -49.26 37.01 -2.99
C GLY A 11 -48.49 36.73 -4.26
N LEU A 12 -48.17 37.78 -4.99
CA LEU A 12 -47.22 37.79 -6.11
C LEU A 12 -45.86 37.29 -5.63
N LEU A 13 -45.44 36.14 -6.15
CA LEU A 13 -44.09 35.64 -6.06
C LEU A 13 -43.14 36.58 -6.83
N ASN A 14 -42.58 37.55 -6.16
CA ASN A 14 -41.38 38.25 -6.61
C ASN A 14 -40.19 37.31 -6.41
N ALA A 15 -39.96 36.43 -7.37
CA ALA A 15 -38.67 35.77 -7.54
C ALA A 15 -37.69 36.80 -8.10
N THR A 16 -37.16 37.66 -7.22
CA THR A 16 -35.95 38.43 -7.54
C THR A 16 -34.83 37.46 -7.72
N LYS A 17 -34.55 37.13 -8.97
CA LYS A 17 -33.33 36.50 -9.45
C LYS A 17 -32.19 37.41 -9.02
N LYS A 18 -31.57 37.11 -7.86
CA LYS A 18 -30.37 37.76 -7.39
C LYS A 18 -29.27 37.38 -8.37
N GLN A 19 -29.13 38.13 -9.47
CA GLN A 19 -27.92 38.11 -10.28
C GLN A 19 -26.80 38.50 -9.34
N ARG A 20 -26.02 37.50 -8.90
CA ARG A 20 -24.73 37.69 -8.26
C ARG A 20 -23.87 38.36 -9.33
N THR A 21 -23.75 39.67 -9.31
CA THR A 21 -22.69 40.38 -9.99
C THR A 21 -21.41 39.91 -9.33
N MET A 22 -20.61 39.11 -10.05
CA MET A 22 -19.26 38.74 -9.59
C MET A 22 -18.51 40.06 -9.39
N SER A 23 -18.16 40.37 -8.14
CA SER A 23 -17.26 41.45 -7.85
C SER A 23 -15.85 41.09 -8.41
N ASN A 24 -15.03 42.08 -8.74
CA ASN A 24 -13.65 41.84 -9.16
C ASN A 24 -12.84 41.01 -8.13
N GLU A 25 -13.27 40.99 -6.87
CA GLU A 25 -12.70 40.19 -5.79
C GLU A 25 -12.99 38.69 -5.96
N ASP A 26 -14.15 38.33 -6.56
CA ASP A 26 -14.51 36.92 -6.82
C ASP A 26 -13.75 36.33 -8.04
N PHE A 27 -13.21 37.17 -8.93
CA PHE A 27 -12.47 36.72 -10.10
C PHE A 27 -11.11 36.10 -9.73
N PHE A 28 -10.49 36.50 -8.64
CA PHE A 28 -9.26 35.96 -8.07
C PHE A 28 -9.49 35.14 -6.80
N ALA A 29 -10.70 34.63 -6.58
CA ALA A 29 -10.97 33.75 -5.46
C ALA A 29 -10.24 32.42 -5.69
N PHE A 30 -9.11 32.23 -5.01
CA PHE A 30 -8.33 31.01 -5.01
C PHE A 30 -9.10 29.93 -4.22
N ALA A 31 -9.85 29.07 -4.94
CA ALA A 31 -10.48 27.93 -4.29
C ALA A 31 -9.40 27.00 -3.73
N THR A 32 -9.50 26.61 -2.47
CA THR A 32 -8.56 25.70 -1.78
C THR A 32 -8.27 24.43 -2.59
N TYR A 33 -9.28 23.89 -3.25
CA TYR A 33 -9.14 22.74 -4.14
C TYR A 33 -8.13 22.97 -5.29
N HIS A 34 -8.18 24.12 -5.96
CA HIS A 34 -7.26 24.45 -7.06
C HIS A 34 -5.84 24.72 -6.56
N GLN A 35 -5.70 25.30 -5.35
CA GLN A 35 -4.40 25.47 -4.70
C GLN A 35 -3.77 24.12 -4.34
N LEU A 36 -4.58 23.20 -3.81
CA LEU A 36 -4.16 21.81 -3.51
C LEU A 36 -3.69 21.10 -4.78
N MET A 37 -4.48 21.18 -5.85
CA MET A 37 -4.15 20.54 -7.12
C MET A 37 -2.86 21.10 -7.73
N ALA A 38 -2.71 22.42 -7.76
CA ALA A 38 -1.51 23.09 -8.27
C ALA A 38 -0.28 22.78 -7.40
N GLY A 39 -0.46 22.82 -6.07
CA GLY A 39 0.59 22.49 -5.11
C GLY A 39 1.05 21.03 -5.21
N ALA A 40 0.11 20.09 -5.28
CA ALA A 40 0.42 18.67 -5.47
C ALA A 40 1.19 18.44 -6.78
N GLY A 41 0.74 19.04 -7.90
CA GLY A 41 1.45 18.94 -9.18
C GLY A 41 2.87 19.50 -9.12
N ALA A 42 3.05 20.68 -8.50
CA ALA A 42 4.38 21.28 -8.33
C ALA A 42 5.29 20.43 -7.45
N LEU A 43 4.78 19.92 -6.32
CA LEU A 43 5.54 19.05 -5.42
C LEU A 43 5.95 17.75 -6.09
N LEU A 44 5.08 17.13 -6.90
CA LEU A 44 5.40 15.93 -7.65
C LEU A 44 6.51 16.20 -8.67
N ILE A 45 6.42 17.31 -9.45
CA ILE A 45 7.47 17.68 -10.40
C ILE A 45 8.81 17.84 -9.68
N VAL A 46 8.82 18.59 -8.57
CA VAL A 46 10.06 18.81 -7.79
C VAL A 46 10.58 17.49 -7.20
N ALA A 47 9.72 16.63 -6.69
CA ALA A 47 10.08 15.36 -6.08
C ALA A 47 10.75 14.40 -7.06
N PHE A 48 10.30 14.35 -8.31
CA PHE A 48 10.92 13.52 -9.36
C PHE A 48 12.15 14.17 -10.03
N TRP A 49 12.18 15.50 -10.08
CA TRP A 49 13.24 16.24 -10.73
C TRP A 49 14.49 16.45 -9.85
N LEU A 50 14.28 16.76 -8.56
CA LEU A 50 15.37 17.12 -7.64
C LEU A 50 16.37 15.98 -7.39
N PRO A 51 15.99 14.71 -7.19
CA PRO A 51 16.94 13.62 -7.04
C PRO A 51 17.88 13.47 -8.23
N ARG A 52 17.36 13.62 -9.46
CA ARG A 52 18.14 13.55 -10.72
C ARG A 52 19.15 14.69 -10.88
N LEU A 53 18.89 15.83 -10.24
CA LEU A 53 19.86 16.94 -10.19
C LEU A 53 20.98 16.72 -9.18
N LEU A 54 20.65 16.06 -8.05
CA LEU A 54 21.60 15.91 -6.93
C LEU A 54 22.52 14.70 -7.11
N SER A 55 22.09 13.68 -7.80
CA SER A 55 22.84 12.44 -7.99
C SER A 55 22.58 11.83 -9.37
N ARG A 56 23.66 11.26 -9.97
CA ARG A 56 23.53 10.42 -11.16
C ARG A 56 23.04 9.01 -10.86
N GLU A 57 23.20 8.57 -9.61
CA GLU A 57 22.61 7.35 -9.07
C GLU A 57 21.23 7.79 -8.55
N GLU A 58 20.16 7.37 -9.17
CA GLU A 58 18.78 7.77 -8.86
C GLU A 58 18.44 7.44 -7.39
N PRO A 59 18.62 8.38 -6.43
CA PRO A 59 18.26 8.13 -5.05
C PRO A 59 16.75 8.06 -4.94
N THR A 60 16.26 7.17 -4.09
CA THR A 60 14.82 6.97 -3.83
C THR A 60 14.14 8.31 -3.53
N ALA A 61 13.21 8.73 -4.37
CA ALA A 61 12.49 9.99 -4.23
C ALA A 61 11.51 10.01 -3.04
N ALA A 62 11.16 8.83 -2.50
CA ALA A 62 10.14 8.66 -1.48
C ALA A 62 10.31 9.52 -0.20
N PRO A 63 11.47 9.52 0.50
CA PRO A 63 11.65 10.37 1.68
C PRO A 63 11.58 11.85 1.33
N LEU A 64 12.03 12.25 0.13
CA LEU A 64 11.95 13.63 -0.33
C LEU A 64 10.49 14.06 -0.55
N MET A 65 9.64 13.20 -1.13
CA MET A 65 8.21 13.46 -1.29
C MET A 65 7.52 13.72 0.04
N ILE A 66 7.81 12.90 1.05
CA ILE A 66 7.26 13.07 2.41
C ILE A 66 7.75 14.41 3.00
N LEU A 67 9.05 14.70 2.93
CA LEU A 67 9.62 15.94 3.49
C LEU A 67 9.12 17.19 2.75
N LEU A 68 8.94 17.14 1.44
CA LEU A 68 8.36 18.23 0.66
C LEU A 68 6.90 18.48 1.05
N GLY A 69 6.11 17.43 1.26
CA GLY A 69 4.75 17.54 1.80
C GLY A 69 4.74 18.23 3.17
N ALA A 70 5.61 17.82 4.08
CA ALA A 70 5.74 18.44 5.40
C ALA A 70 6.16 19.91 5.33
N ALA A 71 7.14 20.23 4.48
CA ALA A 71 7.58 21.61 4.27
C ALA A 71 6.46 22.48 3.68
N ALA A 72 5.68 21.96 2.74
CA ALA A 72 4.54 22.68 2.17
C ALA A 72 3.45 22.96 3.21
N SER A 73 3.13 22.01 4.08
CA SER A 73 2.17 22.19 5.17
C SER A 73 2.63 23.26 6.16
N LEU A 74 3.93 23.31 6.50
CA LEU A 74 4.48 24.32 7.38
C LEU A 74 4.58 25.71 6.75
N ALA A 75 4.83 25.79 5.44
CA ALA A 75 4.98 27.05 4.71
C ALA A 75 3.63 27.72 4.38
N LEU A 76 2.54 26.98 4.37
CA LEU A 76 1.21 27.43 4.01
C LEU A 76 0.23 27.25 5.18
N PRO A 77 0.28 28.11 6.24
CA PRO A 77 -0.53 27.94 7.45
C PRO A 77 -2.04 28.00 7.22
N ALA A 78 -2.49 28.55 6.08
CA ALA A 78 -3.90 28.53 5.67
C ALA A 78 -4.39 27.14 5.18
N PHE A 79 -3.50 26.17 5.13
CA PHE A 79 -3.80 24.79 4.86
C PHE A 79 -4.32 24.13 6.15
N ASP A 80 -5.57 24.41 6.50
CA ASP A 80 -6.32 23.54 7.40
C ASP A 80 -6.26 22.15 6.75
N ASN A 81 -5.49 21.22 7.34
CA ASN A 81 -5.11 19.96 6.74
C ASN A 81 -6.36 19.11 6.37
N PRO A 82 -6.95 19.28 5.16
CA PRO A 82 -8.21 18.63 4.79
C PRO A 82 -8.02 17.13 4.55
N VAL A 83 -6.77 16.67 4.60
CA VAL A 83 -6.38 15.28 4.35
C VAL A 83 -5.79 14.58 5.57
N ASP A 84 -6.05 15.07 6.79
CA ASP A 84 -5.62 14.36 8.01
C ASP A 84 -6.25 12.95 8.04
N PRO A 85 -5.43 11.87 8.03
CA PRO A 85 -5.94 10.51 7.96
C PRO A 85 -6.77 10.11 9.18
N ARG A 86 -6.56 10.77 10.32
CA ARG A 86 -7.35 10.55 11.55
C ARG A 86 -8.78 11.04 11.41
N LEU A 87 -9.00 12.08 10.59
CA LEU A 87 -10.30 12.69 10.33
C LEU A 87 -10.99 12.16 9.07
N THR A 88 -10.22 11.68 8.10
CA THR A 88 -10.71 11.23 6.79
C THR A 88 -10.19 9.85 6.40
N PRO A 89 -10.26 8.82 7.29
CA PRO A 89 -9.65 7.52 7.03
C PRO A 89 -10.18 6.87 5.75
N ARG A 90 -11.45 7.07 5.41
CA ARG A 90 -12.07 6.47 4.23
C ARG A 90 -11.46 6.95 2.90
N ILE A 91 -11.01 8.20 2.82
CA ILE A 91 -10.34 8.72 1.63
C ILE A 91 -8.98 8.06 1.46
N TRP A 92 -8.22 7.95 2.55
CA TRP A 92 -6.93 7.29 2.57
C TRP A 92 -7.05 5.80 2.22
N GLU A 93 -8.05 5.13 2.78
CA GLU A 93 -8.36 3.74 2.46
C GLU A 93 -8.57 3.55 0.96
N ILE A 94 -9.50 4.29 0.33
CA ILE A 94 -9.85 4.12 -1.08
C ILE A 94 -8.65 4.40 -2.02
N VAL A 95 -7.89 5.47 -1.76
CA VAL A 95 -6.78 5.84 -2.63
C VAL A 95 -5.60 4.87 -2.46
N SER A 96 -5.27 4.50 -1.23
CA SER A 96 -4.20 3.54 -0.96
C SER A 96 -4.58 2.11 -1.38
N GLU A 97 -5.84 1.71 -1.27
CA GLU A 97 -6.36 0.45 -1.79
C GLU A 97 -6.07 0.30 -3.28
N LEU A 98 -6.43 1.32 -4.07
CA LEU A 98 -6.16 1.30 -5.52
C LEU A 98 -4.67 1.21 -5.82
N ALA A 99 -3.83 1.94 -5.09
CA ALA A 99 -2.38 1.88 -5.25
C ALA A 99 -1.83 0.47 -4.96
N VAL A 100 -2.25 -0.14 -3.85
CA VAL A 100 -1.83 -1.50 -3.46
C VAL A 100 -2.31 -2.56 -4.45
N ILE A 101 -3.54 -2.46 -4.96
CA ILE A 101 -4.07 -3.39 -5.99
C ILE A 101 -3.15 -3.39 -7.22
N ILE A 102 -2.76 -2.22 -7.71
CA ILE A 102 -1.92 -2.08 -8.90
C ILE A 102 -0.51 -2.58 -8.62
N ALA A 103 0.05 -2.23 -7.45
CA ALA A 103 1.38 -2.66 -7.01
C ALA A 103 1.51 -4.19 -6.92
N LEU A 104 0.52 -4.86 -6.33
CA LEU A 104 0.52 -6.31 -6.18
C LEU A 104 0.37 -7.04 -7.51
N PHE A 105 -0.43 -6.50 -8.42
CA PHE A 105 -0.49 -7.00 -9.79
C PHE A 105 0.86 -6.86 -10.48
N GLY A 106 1.48 -5.67 -10.40
CA GLY A 106 2.81 -5.38 -10.95
C GLY A 106 3.88 -6.33 -10.38
N ALA A 107 3.90 -6.52 -9.07
CA ALA A 107 4.81 -7.46 -8.40
C ALA A 107 4.61 -8.91 -8.89
N GLY A 108 3.35 -9.34 -9.06
CA GLY A 108 3.01 -10.65 -9.64
C GLY A 108 3.53 -10.80 -11.07
N MET A 109 3.44 -9.76 -11.89
CA MET A 109 3.91 -9.74 -13.28
C MET A 109 5.44 -9.79 -13.42
N ARG A 110 6.21 -9.40 -12.40
CA ARG A 110 7.68 -9.48 -12.39
C ARG A 110 8.20 -10.91 -12.20
N ILE A 111 7.35 -11.84 -11.76
CA ILE A 111 7.73 -13.23 -11.51
C ILE A 111 7.64 -14.04 -12.82
N ASP A 112 8.73 -14.09 -13.59
CA ASP A 112 8.78 -14.77 -14.88
C ASP A 112 8.59 -16.29 -14.77
N ARG A 113 9.27 -16.93 -13.81
CA ARG A 113 9.21 -18.37 -13.60
C ARG A 113 8.97 -18.72 -12.16
N LEU A 114 8.00 -19.59 -11.89
CA LEU A 114 7.81 -20.09 -10.53
C LEU A 114 8.99 -20.94 -10.03
N GLY A 115 9.66 -21.62 -10.94
CA GLY A 115 10.72 -22.55 -10.58
C GLY A 115 10.25 -23.69 -9.67
N PRO A 116 11.18 -24.51 -9.16
CA PRO A 116 10.86 -25.54 -8.19
C PRO A 116 10.50 -24.94 -6.82
N LEU A 117 9.74 -25.68 -6.00
CA LEU A 117 9.33 -25.25 -4.66
C LEU A 117 10.51 -24.85 -3.75
N GLN A 118 11.70 -25.44 -3.95
CA GLN A 118 12.90 -25.07 -3.20
C GLN A 118 13.26 -23.58 -3.36
N LYS A 119 13.00 -23.00 -4.54
CA LYS A 119 13.24 -21.57 -4.80
C LYS A 119 12.33 -20.67 -3.96
N TRP A 120 11.12 -21.16 -3.62
CA TRP A 120 10.14 -20.45 -2.81
C TRP A 120 10.37 -20.60 -1.30
N TRP A 121 11.22 -21.52 -0.91
CA TRP A 121 11.41 -21.85 0.51
C TRP A 121 11.79 -20.65 1.37
N PRO A 122 12.75 -19.77 0.97
CA PRO A 122 13.03 -18.54 1.71
C PRO A 122 11.80 -17.63 1.85
N THR A 123 11.06 -17.40 0.76
CA THR A 123 9.83 -16.60 0.77
C THR A 123 8.77 -17.19 1.72
N ILE A 124 8.49 -18.48 1.61
CA ILE A 124 7.52 -19.17 2.47
C ILE A 124 7.90 -18.98 3.95
N ARG A 125 9.18 -19.12 4.28
CA ARG A 125 9.66 -18.92 5.66
C ARG A 125 9.52 -17.48 6.12
N LEU A 126 9.78 -16.51 5.27
CA LEU A 126 9.54 -15.10 5.60
C LEU A 126 8.05 -14.82 5.87
N LEU A 127 7.16 -15.36 5.06
CA LEU A 127 5.72 -15.18 5.21
C LEU A 127 5.15 -15.92 6.42
N VAL A 128 5.59 -17.16 6.69
CA VAL A 128 5.00 -18.02 7.73
C VAL A 128 5.71 -17.88 9.08
N ILE A 129 6.98 -17.49 9.10
CA ILE A 129 7.77 -17.37 10.34
C ILE A 129 8.10 -15.91 10.63
N ALA A 130 8.79 -15.20 9.70
CA ALA A 130 9.24 -13.84 9.98
C ALA A 130 8.08 -12.87 10.20
N MET A 131 7.04 -12.94 9.37
CA MET A 131 5.90 -12.05 9.47
C MET A 131 5.13 -12.20 10.79
N PRO A 132 4.69 -13.38 11.23
CA PRO A 132 4.08 -13.56 12.55
C PRO A 132 4.99 -13.18 13.72
N LEU A 133 6.31 -13.49 13.65
CA LEU A 133 7.26 -13.07 14.67
C LEU A 133 7.38 -11.55 14.74
N THR A 134 7.43 -10.88 13.57
CA THR A 134 7.46 -9.42 13.49
C THR A 134 6.21 -8.82 14.11
N ILE A 135 5.03 -9.35 13.79
CA ILE A 135 3.75 -8.91 14.36
C ILE A 135 3.75 -9.09 15.88
N ALA A 136 4.08 -10.27 16.36
CA ALA A 136 4.08 -10.57 17.78
C ALA A 136 5.11 -9.72 18.58
N ALA A 137 6.33 -9.57 18.06
CA ALA A 137 7.35 -8.75 18.69
C ALA A 137 6.99 -7.27 18.70
N THR A 138 6.40 -6.75 17.61
CA THR A 138 5.92 -5.36 17.55
C THR A 138 4.75 -5.15 18.51
N ALA A 139 3.81 -6.08 18.58
CA ALA A 139 2.69 -6.01 19.53
C ALA A 139 3.20 -6.01 20.99
N LEU A 140 4.16 -6.87 21.31
CA LEU A 140 4.77 -6.90 22.64
C LEU A 140 5.47 -5.58 22.97
N LEU A 141 6.29 -5.07 22.07
CA LEU A 141 6.99 -3.80 22.29
C LEU A 141 6.01 -2.61 22.34
N GLY A 142 4.97 -2.59 21.53
CA GLY A 142 3.95 -1.55 21.55
C GLY A 142 3.19 -1.49 22.87
N THR A 143 2.86 -2.63 23.46
CA THR A 143 2.22 -2.67 24.78
C THR A 143 3.19 -2.29 25.90
N LEU A 144 4.45 -2.72 25.84
CA LEU A 144 5.43 -2.51 26.91
C LEU A 144 6.04 -1.12 26.92
N LEU A 145 6.32 -0.54 25.74
CA LEU A 145 7.01 0.75 25.63
C LEU A 145 6.02 1.92 25.48
N SER A 146 5.07 1.81 24.56
CA SER A 146 4.16 2.92 24.21
C SER A 146 2.80 2.81 24.88
N GLY A 147 2.57 1.82 25.74
CA GLY A 147 1.31 1.64 26.46
C GLY A 147 0.09 1.43 25.56
N LEU A 148 0.29 0.98 24.32
CA LEU A 148 -0.80 0.70 23.41
C LEU A 148 -1.71 -0.39 23.97
N THR A 149 -3.01 -0.31 23.69
CA THR A 149 -3.92 -1.41 23.95
C THR A 149 -3.47 -2.67 23.19
N PHE A 150 -3.83 -3.84 23.65
CA PHE A 150 -3.42 -5.08 22.99
C PHE A 150 -3.92 -5.17 21.54
N ALA A 151 -5.16 -4.69 21.28
CA ALA A 151 -5.71 -4.59 19.92
C ALA A 151 -4.92 -3.59 19.04
N GLY A 152 -4.63 -2.39 19.57
CA GLY A 152 -3.84 -1.37 18.86
C GLY A 152 -2.41 -1.84 18.60
N ALA A 153 -1.75 -2.46 19.58
CA ALA A 153 -0.40 -3.00 19.43
C ALA A 153 -0.32 -4.13 18.40
N LEU A 154 -1.33 -5.03 18.38
CA LEU A 154 -1.44 -6.08 17.37
C LEU A 154 -1.70 -5.49 15.98
N LEU A 155 -2.57 -4.48 15.88
CA LEU A 155 -2.80 -3.76 14.64
C LEU A 155 -1.51 -3.10 14.14
N LEU A 156 -0.75 -2.43 15.02
CA LEU A 156 0.54 -1.84 14.66
C LEU A 156 1.48 -2.89 14.06
N GLY A 157 1.57 -4.07 14.69
CA GLY A 157 2.36 -5.18 14.17
C GLY A 157 1.89 -5.64 12.80
N ALA A 158 0.58 -5.83 12.61
CA ALA A 158 -0.01 -6.26 11.35
C ALA A 158 0.18 -5.23 10.22
N VAL A 159 0.07 -3.95 10.54
CA VAL A 159 0.26 -2.81 9.61
C VAL A 159 1.71 -2.63 9.19
N LEU A 160 2.66 -2.86 10.10
CA LEU A 160 4.08 -2.67 9.85
C LEU A 160 4.80 -3.93 9.35
N ALA A 161 4.24 -5.12 9.46
CA ALA A 161 4.89 -6.36 9.02
C ALA A 161 5.07 -6.46 7.50
N PRO A 162 4.10 -6.09 6.65
CA PRO A 162 4.25 -6.13 5.20
C PRO A 162 5.32 -5.18 4.69
N THR A 163 5.87 -5.51 3.51
CA THR A 163 6.90 -4.72 2.82
C THR A 163 6.37 -4.24 1.48
N ASP A 164 6.60 -2.98 1.18
CA ASP A 164 6.06 -2.30 0.01
C ASP A 164 6.84 -2.66 -1.26
N PRO A 165 6.19 -3.23 -2.30
CA PRO A 165 6.88 -3.60 -3.53
C PRO A 165 7.31 -2.39 -4.38
N VAL A 166 6.61 -1.24 -4.28
CA VAL A 166 6.92 -0.03 -5.05
C VAL A 166 8.21 0.59 -4.55
N LEU A 167 8.25 0.82 -3.24
CA LEU A 167 9.37 1.48 -2.58
C LEU A 167 10.61 0.56 -2.48
N ALA A 168 10.43 -0.74 -2.72
CA ALA A 168 11.51 -1.73 -2.76
C ALA A 168 11.96 -2.07 -4.19
N ALA A 169 11.55 -1.32 -5.22
CA ALA A 169 11.83 -1.62 -6.63
C ALA A 169 13.32 -1.88 -6.92
N ASP A 170 14.22 -1.15 -6.28
CA ASP A 170 15.68 -1.27 -6.46
C ASP A 170 16.26 -2.62 -6.03
N VAL A 171 15.58 -3.34 -5.13
CA VAL A 171 15.98 -4.68 -4.65
C VAL A 171 15.17 -5.82 -5.27
N GLN A 172 14.24 -5.51 -6.15
CA GLN A 172 13.37 -6.49 -6.81
C GLN A 172 13.95 -7.03 -8.12
N VAL A 173 13.30 -8.06 -8.64
CA VAL A 173 13.54 -8.56 -10.00
C VAL A 173 13.18 -7.46 -10.99
N GLY A 174 14.00 -7.30 -12.03
CA GLY A 174 13.75 -6.32 -13.09
C GLY A 174 12.47 -6.58 -13.88
N PRO A 175 12.19 -5.72 -14.89
CA PRO A 175 11.04 -5.90 -15.77
C PRO A 175 10.99 -7.29 -16.43
N PRO A 176 9.81 -7.71 -16.92
CA PRO A 176 9.68 -8.96 -17.68
C PRO A 176 10.73 -9.08 -18.78
N HIS A 177 11.40 -10.23 -18.87
CA HIS A 177 12.48 -10.57 -19.84
C HIS A 177 13.86 -9.92 -19.60
N GLU A 178 14.06 -9.04 -18.62
CA GLU A 178 15.35 -8.36 -18.37
C GLU A 178 16.07 -8.85 -17.10
N GLY A 179 15.40 -9.66 -16.27
CA GLY A 179 15.89 -9.99 -14.93
C GLY A 179 16.97 -11.08 -14.89
N ARG A 180 18.13 -10.79 -14.27
CA ARG A 180 18.98 -11.84 -13.68
C ARG A 180 18.26 -12.39 -12.45
N GLU A 181 18.00 -13.70 -12.42
CA GLU A 181 17.38 -14.38 -11.28
C GLU A 181 18.36 -14.49 -10.10
N ASN A 182 18.52 -13.40 -9.36
CA ASN A 182 19.26 -13.43 -8.08
C ASN A 182 18.31 -13.93 -6.97
N PRO A 183 18.72 -14.90 -6.12
CA PRO A 183 17.89 -15.43 -5.04
C PRO A 183 17.34 -14.38 -4.08
N VAL A 184 18.12 -13.32 -3.78
CA VAL A 184 17.71 -12.21 -2.91
C VAL A 184 16.58 -11.42 -3.58
N ARG A 185 16.79 -10.99 -4.83
CA ARG A 185 15.76 -10.23 -5.58
C ARG A 185 14.48 -11.02 -5.73
N PHE A 186 14.58 -12.30 -6.09
CA PHE A 186 13.40 -13.17 -6.20
C PHE A 186 12.65 -13.26 -4.86
N THR A 187 13.37 -13.50 -3.76
CA THR A 187 12.77 -13.66 -2.43
C THR A 187 12.09 -12.35 -1.99
N LEU A 188 12.75 -11.20 -2.15
CA LEU A 188 12.18 -9.90 -1.77
C LEU A 188 10.97 -9.50 -2.63
N THR A 189 11.02 -9.79 -3.95
CA THR A 189 9.88 -9.55 -4.85
C THR A 189 8.67 -10.40 -4.48
N THR A 190 8.90 -11.70 -4.24
CA THR A 190 7.81 -12.62 -3.91
C THR A 190 7.30 -12.42 -2.49
N GLU A 191 8.16 -12.04 -1.55
CA GLU A 191 7.73 -11.63 -0.20
C GLU A 191 6.82 -10.40 -0.30
N ALA A 192 7.27 -9.32 -0.91
CA ALA A 192 6.51 -8.07 -1.02
C ALA A 192 5.19 -8.24 -1.79
N GLY A 193 5.18 -9.09 -2.82
CA GLY A 193 3.96 -9.37 -3.59
C GLY A 193 2.91 -10.23 -2.87
N LEU A 194 3.25 -10.87 -1.77
CA LEU A 194 2.33 -11.78 -1.05
C LEU A 194 2.05 -11.36 0.40
N ASN A 195 2.99 -10.68 1.06
CA ASN A 195 2.84 -10.34 2.47
C ASN A 195 1.72 -9.31 2.71
N ASP A 196 1.48 -8.41 1.77
CA ASP A 196 0.35 -7.47 1.84
C ASP A 196 -0.98 -8.24 1.96
N GLY A 197 -1.26 -9.18 1.07
CA GLY A 197 -2.46 -9.99 1.18
C GLY A 197 -2.55 -10.80 2.47
N LEU A 198 -1.39 -11.29 2.97
CA LEU A 198 -1.30 -12.10 4.19
C LEU A 198 -1.30 -11.26 5.48
N ALA A 199 -1.24 -9.93 5.42
CA ALA A 199 -1.45 -9.06 6.56
C ALA A 199 -2.91 -9.02 7.03
N PHE A 200 -3.85 -9.17 6.10
CA PHE A 200 -5.29 -9.08 6.40
C PHE A 200 -5.76 -9.99 7.53
N PRO A 201 -5.44 -11.28 7.58
CA PRO A 201 -5.83 -12.11 8.70
C PRO A 201 -5.47 -11.50 10.06
N PHE A 202 -4.32 -10.84 10.17
CA PHE A 202 -3.85 -10.23 11.41
C PHE A 202 -4.51 -8.87 11.67
N VAL A 203 -4.83 -8.11 10.63
CA VAL A 203 -5.65 -6.88 10.74
C VAL A 203 -7.05 -7.24 11.24
N TYR A 204 -7.69 -8.26 10.64
CA TYR A 204 -8.98 -8.77 11.10
C TYR A 204 -8.92 -9.31 12.54
N LEU A 205 -7.80 -9.95 12.91
CA LEU A 205 -7.58 -10.38 14.29
C LEU A 205 -7.56 -9.20 15.26
N ALA A 206 -6.85 -8.12 14.92
CA ALA A 206 -6.83 -6.91 15.73
C ALA A 206 -8.21 -6.26 15.85
N ILE A 207 -8.98 -6.21 14.77
CA ILE A 207 -10.36 -5.72 14.74
C ILE A 207 -11.26 -6.62 15.61
N ALA A 208 -11.15 -7.95 15.48
CA ALA A 208 -11.93 -8.89 16.29
C ALA A 208 -11.66 -8.72 17.79
N ILE A 209 -10.38 -8.54 18.18
CA ILE A 209 -10.00 -8.31 19.58
C ILE A 209 -10.52 -6.95 20.07
N ALA A 210 -10.48 -5.92 19.23
CA ALA A 210 -11.03 -4.61 19.59
C ALA A 210 -12.53 -4.64 19.84
N LEU A 211 -13.27 -5.44 19.07
CA LEU A 211 -14.74 -5.59 19.18
C LEU A 211 -15.19 -6.57 20.24
N GLN A 212 -14.49 -7.70 20.40
CA GLN A 212 -14.93 -8.85 21.20
C GLN A 212 -14.10 -9.04 22.48
N GLY A 213 -13.00 -8.30 22.61
CA GLY A 213 -12.07 -8.44 23.72
C GLY A 213 -10.98 -9.50 23.50
N PRO A 214 -10.07 -9.66 24.47
CA PRO A 214 -8.88 -10.50 24.32
C PRO A 214 -9.12 -12.00 24.52
N ASP A 215 -10.35 -12.44 24.82
CA ASP A 215 -10.65 -13.85 25.04
C ASP A 215 -10.61 -14.63 23.71
N PRO A 216 -9.64 -15.57 23.53
CA PRO A 216 -9.55 -16.36 22.30
C PRO A 216 -10.78 -17.20 22.00
N GLY A 217 -11.56 -17.57 23.03
CA GLY A 217 -12.81 -18.32 22.85
C GLY A 217 -13.83 -17.59 21.97
N ALA A 218 -13.79 -16.27 21.92
CA ALA A 218 -14.73 -15.46 21.15
C ALA A 218 -14.43 -15.43 19.65
N TRP A 219 -13.17 -15.46 19.22
CA TRP A 219 -12.76 -15.18 17.83
C TRP A 219 -11.87 -16.24 17.17
N LEU A 220 -11.15 -17.07 17.95
CA LEU A 220 -10.08 -17.94 17.40
C LEU A 220 -10.56 -18.92 16.33
N VAL A 221 -11.71 -19.58 16.55
CA VAL A 221 -12.26 -20.57 15.60
C VAL A 221 -12.65 -19.86 14.29
N ASN A 222 -13.32 -18.73 14.38
CA ASN A 222 -13.70 -17.94 13.20
C ASN A 222 -12.46 -17.46 12.45
N TRP A 223 -11.47 -16.95 13.16
CA TRP A 223 -10.22 -16.46 12.57
C TRP A 223 -9.48 -17.56 11.81
N ILE A 224 -9.35 -18.78 12.38
CA ILE A 224 -8.66 -19.88 11.69
C ILE A 224 -9.48 -20.39 10.50
N THR A 225 -10.79 -20.56 10.65
CA THR A 225 -11.61 -21.19 9.59
C THR A 225 -11.99 -20.21 8.48
N VAL A 226 -12.35 -18.99 8.84
CA VAL A 226 -12.80 -17.98 7.87
C VAL A 226 -11.60 -17.15 7.38
N ASP A 227 -10.88 -16.47 8.28
CA ASP A 227 -9.86 -15.50 7.84
C ASP A 227 -8.61 -16.18 7.28
N LEU A 228 -8.12 -17.27 7.89
CA LEU A 228 -6.99 -18.01 7.36
C LEU A 228 -7.38 -19.06 6.32
N GLY A 229 -8.49 -19.76 6.49
CA GLY A 229 -8.89 -20.86 5.61
C GLY A 229 -9.66 -20.40 4.39
N TYR A 230 -10.89 -19.96 4.61
CA TYR A 230 -11.84 -19.64 3.55
C TYR A 230 -11.37 -18.45 2.68
N ARG A 231 -11.07 -17.30 3.29
CA ARG A 231 -10.73 -16.06 2.58
C ARG A 231 -9.49 -16.20 1.73
N ILE A 232 -8.43 -16.85 2.21
CA ILE A 232 -7.22 -17.14 1.44
C ILE A 232 -7.51 -18.14 0.31
N GLY A 233 -8.26 -19.21 0.60
CA GLY A 233 -8.62 -20.22 -0.40
C GLY A 233 -9.43 -19.65 -1.56
N VAL A 234 -10.46 -18.86 -1.25
CA VAL A 234 -11.28 -18.14 -2.25
C VAL A 234 -10.41 -17.18 -3.07
N ALA A 235 -9.54 -16.40 -2.42
CA ALA A 235 -8.68 -15.45 -3.10
C ALA A 235 -7.75 -16.11 -4.13
N VAL A 236 -7.08 -17.21 -3.73
CA VAL A 236 -6.22 -17.97 -4.66
C VAL A 236 -7.02 -18.53 -5.84
N LEU A 237 -8.20 -19.08 -5.58
CA LEU A 237 -9.07 -19.61 -6.63
C LEU A 237 -9.54 -18.53 -7.60
N MET A 238 -10.04 -17.40 -7.06
CA MET A 238 -10.53 -16.28 -7.87
C MET A 238 -9.43 -15.63 -8.71
N GLY A 239 -8.24 -15.42 -8.13
CA GLY A 239 -7.08 -14.93 -8.86
C GLY A 239 -6.65 -15.89 -9.97
N TRP A 240 -6.68 -17.20 -9.70
CA TRP A 240 -6.33 -18.21 -10.68
C TRP A 240 -7.35 -18.26 -11.82
N VAL A 241 -8.63 -18.29 -11.55
CA VAL A 241 -9.71 -18.26 -12.55
C VAL A 241 -9.70 -16.95 -13.32
N GLY A 242 -9.62 -15.81 -12.61
CA GLY A 242 -9.58 -14.47 -13.18
C GLY A 242 -8.45 -14.29 -14.20
N ALA A 243 -7.25 -14.79 -13.90
CA ALA A 243 -6.14 -14.76 -14.84
C ALA A 243 -6.41 -15.56 -16.11
N GLY A 244 -7.03 -16.74 -16.00
CA GLY A 244 -7.43 -17.54 -17.15
C GLY A 244 -8.44 -16.82 -18.03
N LEU A 245 -9.46 -16.21 -17.43
CA LEU A 245 -10.50 -15.46 -18.15
C LEU A 245 -9.91 -14.20 -18.80
N LEU A 246 -9.14 -13.40 -18.05
CA LEU A 246 -8.51 -12.20 -18.59
C LEU A 246 -7.52 -12.52 -19.71
N GLY A 247 -6.68 -13.56 -19.53
CA GLY A 247 -5.76 -14.02 -20.55
C GLY A 247 -6.48 -14.47 -21.83
N HIS A 248 -7.61 -15.18 -21.70
CA HIS A 248 -8.43 -15.56 -22.85
C HIS A 248 -8.99 -14.32 -23.58
N VAL A 249 -9.48 -13.34 -22.86
CA VAL A 249 -9.99 -12.07 -23.44
C VAL A 249 -8.87 -11.29 -24.13
N LEU A 250 -7.68 -11.24 -23.55
CA LEU A 250 -6.56 -10.47 -24.10
C LEU A 250 -5.93 -11.13 -25.32
N PHE A 251 -5.70 -12.45 -25.27
CA PHE A 251 -4.85 -13.16 -26.23
C PHE A 251 -5.61 -14.09 -27.18
N SER A 252 -6.94 -14.29 -26.99
CA SER A 252 -7.68 -15.25 -27.80
C SER A 252 -8.92 -14.69 -28.50
N VAL A 253 -9.49 -13.59 -28.00
CA VAL A 253 -10.77 -13.03 -28.50
C VAL A 253 -10.67 -11.50 -28.62
N PRO A 254 -11.19 -10.88 -29.70
CA PRO A 254 -11.71 -11.51 -30.94
C PRO A 254 -10.58 -12.05 -31.84
N ARG A 255 -10.84 -13.13 -32.57
CA ARG A 255 -9.85 -13.69 -33.49
C ARG A 255 -9.55 -12.70 -34.63
N GLY A 256 -8.26 -12.41 -34.85
CA GLY A 256 -7.78 -11.50 -35.89
C GLY A 256 -7.71 -10.01 -35.52
N ALA A 257 -8.10 -9.65 -34.27
CA ALA A 257 -7.93 -8.30 -33.70
C ALA A 257 -7.80 -8.43 -32.18
N LEU A 258 -6.69 -9.01 -31.72
CA LEU A 258 -6.47 -9.29 -30.32
C LEU A 258 -6.38 -7.99 -29.51
N LEU A 259 -6.98 -7.98 -28.33
CA LEU A 259 -6.92 -6.81 -27.44
C LEU A 259 -5.50 -6.51 -26.99
N ALA A 260 -4.66 -7.53 -26.82
CA ALA A 260 -3.24 -7.37 -26.54
C ALA A 260 -2.47 -6.60 -27.62
N ASP A 261 -2.91 -6.66 -28.88
CA ASP A 261 -2.28 -5.93 -30.00
C ASP A 261 -2.54 -4.41 -29.92
N THR A 262 -3.60 -3.98 -29.25
CA THR A 262 -3.89 -2.55 -29.03
C THR A 262 -2.88 -1.87 -28.13
N GLY A 263 -2.16 -2.63 -27.31
CA GLY A 263 -1.19 -2.14 -26.34
C GLY A 263 -1.82 -1.35 -25.17
N SER A 264 -3.15 -1.35 -25.05
CA SER A 264 -3.86 -0.61 -23.99
C SER A 264 -3.83 -1.38 -22.66
N GLY A 265 -3.28 -0.77 -21.63
CA GLY A 265 -3.34 -1.30 -20.24
C GLY A 265 -4.72 -1.20 -19.60
N VAL A 266 -5.65 -0.42 -20.18
CA VAL A 266 -6.98 -0.14 -19.59
C VAL A 266 -7.81 -1.42 -19.42
N ILE A 267 -7.76 -2.35 -20.38
CA ILE A 267 -8.51 -3.60 -20.31
C ILE A 267 -7.96 -4.50 -19.20
N ALA A 268 -6.63 -4.53 -19.05
CA ALA A 268 -6.01 -5.26 -17.96
C ALA A 268 -6.37 -4.64 -16.60
N LEU A 269 -6.35 -3.32 -16.49
CA LEU A 269 -6.79 -2.61 -15.29
C LEU A 269 -8.25 -2.95 -14.95
N ALA A 270 -9.15 -2.94 -15.94
CA ALA A 270 -10.54 -3.35 -15.74
C ALA A 270 -10.64 -4.82 -15.27
N GLY A 271 -9.82 -5.72 -15.83
CA GLY A 271 -9.76 -7.12 -15.39
C GLY A 271 -9.23 -7.29 -13.97
N ILE A 272 -8.24 -6.49 -13.58
CA ILE A 272 -7.70 -6.44 -12.20
C ILE A 272 -8.79 -5.99 -11.22
N MET A 273 -9.47 -4.88 -11.53
CA MET A 273 -10.57 -4.36 -10.69
C MET A 273 -11.73 -5.35 -10.59
N LEU A 274 -12.08 -6.01 -11.69
CA LEU A 274 -13.12 -7.05 -11.70
C LEU A 274 -12.72 -8.24 -10.83
N CYS A 275 -11.49 -8.73 -10.95
CA CYS A 275 -11.00 -9.84 -10.13
C CYS A 275 -10.98 -9.46 -8.65
N TYR A 276 -10.46 -8.28 -8.32
CA TYR A 276 -10.46 -7.75 -6.97
C TYR A 276 -11.89 -7.67 -6.41
N GLY A 277 -12.75 -6.90 -7.06
CA GLY A 277 -14.11 -6.64 -6.57
C GLY A 277 -14.96 -7.90 -6.46
N THR A 278 -14.87 -8.85 -7.42
CA THR A 278 -15.59 -10.12 -7.31
C THR A 278 -15.04 -11.02 -6.19
N THR A 279 -13.75 -10.95 -5.89
CA THR A 279 -13.14 -11.66 -4.76
C THR A 279 -13.62 -11.10 -3.43
N GLU A 280 -13.65 -9.76 -3.27
CA GLU A 280 -14.17 -9.10 -2.08
C GLU A 280 -15.68 -9.38 -1.89
N LEU A 281 -16.47 -9.38 -2.97
CA LEU A 281 -17.90 -9.77 -2.92
C LEU A 281 -18.09 -11.24 -2.51
N ALA A 282 -17.12 -12.11 -2.75
CA ALA A 282 -17.10 -13.49 -2.27
C ALA A 282 -16.44 -13.62 -0.88
N GLU A 283 -16.23 -12.50 -0.17
CA GLU A 283 -15.57 -12.47 1.14
C GLU A 283 -14.15 -13.07 1.13
N GLY A 284 -13.45 -13.04 -0.02
CA GLY A 284 -12.05 -13.43 -0.15
C GLY A 284 -11.13 -12.22 -0.06
N TYR A 285 -9.82 -12.44 0.13
CA TYR A 285 -8.84 -11.36 0.12
C TYR A 285 -8.45 -10.96 -1.31
N GLY A 286 -9.01 -9.86 -1.82
CA GLY A 286 -8.79 -9.36 -3.18
C GLY A 286 -7.32 -9.12 -3.51
N PHE A 287 -6.51 -8.70 -2.57
CA PHE A 287 -5.06 -8.48 -2.77
C PHE A 287 -4.31 -9.77 -3.09
N ILE A 288 -4.62 -10.88 -2.42
CA ILE A 288 -4.05 -12.18 -2.77
C ILE A 288 -4.52 -12.60 -4.16
N ALA A 289 -5.80 -12.38 -4.47
CA ALA A 289 -6.35 -12.73 -5.78
C ALA A 289 -5.64 -11.96 -6.91
N VAL A 290 -5.39 -10.67 -6.74
CA VAL A 290 -4.71 -9.82 -7.74
C VAL A 290 -3.24 -10.20 -7.91
N ALA A 291 -2.53 -10.53 -6.82
CA ALA A 291 -1.16 -11.03 -6.90
C ALA A 291 -1.10 -12.38 -7.67
N VAL A 292 -2.00 -13.31 -7.37
CA VAL A 292 -2.12 -14.60 -8.08
C VAL A 292 -2.50 -14.38 -9.56
N LEU A 293 -3.40 -13.43 -9.84
CA LEU A 293 -3.79 -13.04 -11.19
C LEU A 293 -2.57 -12.56 -11.98
N GLY A 294 -1.76 -11.66 -11.42
CA GLY A 294 -0.54 -11.15 -12.05
C GLY A 294 0.45 -12.27 -12.35
N MET A 295 0.76 -13.10 -11.35
CA MET A 295 1.67 -14.24 -11.48
C MET A 295 1.23 -15.26 -12.55
N ARG A 296 -0.07 -15.52 -12.68
CA ARG A 296 -0.58 -16.47 -13.68
C ARG A 296 -0.70 -15.83 -15.06
N LEU A 297 -1.19 -14.60 -15.15
CA LEU A 297 -1.35 -13.89 -16.42
C LEU A 297 0.00 -13.76 -17.12
N ARG A 298 1.09 -13.49 -16.37
CA ARG A 298 2.45 -13.41 -16.92
C ARG A 298 2.89 -14.65 -17.70
N ARG A 299 2.33 -15.83 -17.40
CA ARG A 299 2.64 -17.11 -18.05
C ARG A 299 1.74 -17.45 -19.24
N ILE A 300 0.65 -16.72 -19.40
CA ILE A 300 -0.22 -16.85 -20.56
C ILE A 300 0.44 -16.07 -21.68
N GLU A 301 0.84 -16.75 -22.78
CA GLU A 301 1.57 -16.13 -23.92
C GLU A 301 2.85 -15.40 -23.48
N GLU A 302 3.74 -16.11 -22.76
CA GLU A 302 4.96 -15.58 -22.11
C GLU A 302 5.83 -14.69 -23.02
N GLY A 303 5.89 -14.97 -24.34
CA GLY A 303 6.67 -14.22 -25.32
C GLY A 303 6.00 -12.96 -25.86
N HIS A 304 4.74 -12.67 -25.49
CA HIS A 304 4.01 -11.57 -26.08
C HIS A 304 4.48 -10.21 -25.54
N GLN A 305 4.76 -9.24 -26.43
CA GLN A 305 5.24 -7.89 -26.08
C GLN A 305 4.27 -7.09 -25.19
N TYR A 306 3.02 -7.52 -25.11
CA TYR A 306 2.01 -6.86 -24.27
C TYR A 306 2.38 -6.86 -22.78
N HIS A 307 3.08 -7.88 -22.31
CA HIS A 307 3.51 -7.96 -20.90
C HIS A 307 4.45 -6.81 -20.50
N GLY A 308 5.38 -6.41 -21.37
CA GLY A 308 6.22 -5.23 -21.13
C GLY A 308 5.40 -3.95 -21.06
N ARG A 309 4.50 -3.72 -22.03
CA ARG A 309 3.63 -2.52 -22.05
C ARG A 309 2.69 -2.46 -20.85
N LEU A 310 2.18 -3.61 -20.43
CA LEU A 310 1.32 -3.70 -19.25
C LEU A 310 2.09 -3.41 -17.97
N HIS A 311 3.33 -3.91 -17.88
CA HIS A 311 4.24 -3.58 -16.79
C HIS A 311 4.52 -2.08 -16.72
N ASP A 312 4.91 -1.45 -17.84
CA ASP A 312 5.19 -0.02 -17.89
C ASP A 312 3.98 0.83 -17.48
N PHE A 313 2.78 0.44 -17.96
CA PHE A 313 1.53 1.10 -17.61
C PHE A 313 1.21 0.97 -16.10
N SER A 314 1.32 -0.24 -15.55
CA SER A 314 1.06 -0.46 -14.12
C SER A 314 2.07 0.27 -13.26
N THR A 315 3.36 0.25 -13.61
CA THR A 315 4.42 0.94 -12.88
C THR A 315 4.21 2.46 -12.87
N ALA A 316 3.87 3.06 -14.02
CA ALA A 316 3.62 4.50 -14.08
C ALA A 316 2.43 4.94 -13.22
N LEU A 317 1.35 4.15 -13.20
CA LEU A 317 0.17 4.42 -12.39
C LEU A 317 0.46 4.23 -10.89
N GLU A 318 1.17 3.18 -10.55
CA GLU A 318 1.64 2.85 -9.21
C GLU A 318 2.53 3.94 -8.64
N GLU A 319 3.55 4.40 -9.39
CA GLU A 319 4.43 5.50 -9.00
C GLU A 319 3.67 6.80 -8.77
N ALA A 320 2.72 7.14 -9.65
CA ALA A 320 1.93 8.35 -9.53
C ALA A 320 1.05 8.34 -8.26
N LEU A 321 0.37 7.23 -7.97
CA LEU A 321 -0.46 7.07 -6.77
C LEU A 321 0.39 7.07 -5.49
N THR A 322 1.52 6.36 -5.51
CA THR A 322 2.47 6.33 -4.40
C THR A 322 3.02 7.71 -4.09
N ALA A 323 3.46 8.44 -5.11
CA ALA A 323 3.97 9.81 -4.95
C ALA A 323 2.92 10.74 -4.35
N LEU A 324 1.67 10.66 -4.83
CA LEU A 324 0.56 11.45 -4.29
C LEU A 324 0.31 11.13 -2.80
N LEU A 325 0.27 9.85 -2.44
CA LEU A 325 0.05 9.41 -1.06
C LEU A 325 1.21 9.79 -0.13
N LEU A 326 2.47 9.69 -0.58
CA LEU A 326 3.63 10.08 0.21
C LEU A 326 3.70 11.59 0.44
N VAL A 327 3.39 12.41 -0.58
CA VAL A 327 3.26 13.87 -0.41
C VAL A 327 2.12 14.19 0.56
N ALA A 328 0.96 13.55 0.40
CA ALA A 328 -0.18 13.73 1.30
C ALA A 328 0.18 13.32 2.74
N LEU A 329 0.84 12.17 2.96
CA LEU A 329 1.35 11.76 4.27
C LEU A 329 2.30 12.82 4.84
N GLY A 330 3.19 13.36 4.01
CA GLY A 330 4.08 14.45 4.41
C GLY A 330 3.33 15.65 4.97
N THR A 331 2.23 16.08 4.33
CA THR A 331 1.45 17.23 4.82
C THR A 331 0.84 17.02 6.20
N THR A 332 0.66 15.75 6.62
CA THR A 332 0.08 15.42 7.93
C THR A 332 1.12 15.32 9.05
N LEU A 333 2.41 15.15 8.72
CA LEU A 333 3.46 14.94 9.73
C LEU A 333 3.49 15.99 10.85
N PRO A 334 3.36 17.31 10.58
CA PRO A 334 3.43 18.31 11.64
C PRO A 334 2.34 18.15 12.72
N THR A 335 1.18 17.58 12.35
CA THR A 335 0.06 17.34 13.26
C THR A 335 0.14 15.96 13.91
N VAL A 336 0.46 14.93 13.12
CA VAL A 336 0.52 13.54 13.57
C VAL A 336 1.70 13.33 14.53
N PHE A 337 2.85 13.96 14.29
CA PHE A 337 4.03 13.83 15.15
C PHE A 337 3.91 14.51 16.52
N GLN A 338 2.85 15.29 16.76
CA GLN A 338 2.58 15.81 18.11
C GLN A 338 2.27 14.71 19.14
N ALA A 339 1.86 13.53 18.67
CA ALA A 339 1.63 12.37 19.52
C ALA A 339 2.91 11.57 19.84
N LEU A 340 4.06 11.86 19.19
CA LEU A 340 5.31 11.13 19.42
C LEU A 340 5.97 11.54 20.73
N GLY A 341 6.18 10.56 21.59
CA GLY A 341 7.12 10.61 22.70
C GLY A 341 8.42 9.88 22.39
N ILE A 342 9.29 9.76 23.37
CA ILE A 342 10.56 9.04 23.22
C ILE A 342 10.35 7.53 23.09
N GLU A 343 9.30 7.01 23.70
CA GLU A 343 8.92 5.60 23.65
C GLU A 343 8.50 5.19 22.24
N GLU A 344 7.70 6.01 21.55
CA GLU A 344 7.25 5.75 20.18
C GLU A 344 8.40 5.81 19.18
N VAL A 345 9.30 6.78 19.35
CA VAL A 345 10.53 6.89 18.55
C VAL A 345 11.43 5.67 18.79
N ALA A 346 11.59 5.26 20.04
CA ALA A 346 12.36 4.06 20.37
C ALA A 346 11.73 2.79 19.76
N LEU A 347 10.41 2.65 19.83
CA LEU A 347 9.68 1.54 19.21
C LEU A 347 9.90 1.49 17.71
N ALA A 348 9.80 2.62 17.00
CA ALA A 348 10.04 2.71 15.56
C ALA A 348 11.48 2.30 15.19
N ILE A 349 12.47 2.76 15.94
CA ILE A 349 13.88 2.40 15.74
C ILE A 349 14.11 0.90 16.01
N LEU A 350 13.60 0.39 17.13
CA LEU A 350 13.71 -1.02 17.48
C LEU A 350 13.02 -1.92 16.44
N PHE A 351 11.86 -1.50 15.93
CA PHE A 351 11.17 -2.21 14.86
C PHE A 351 12.07 -2.35 13.63
N LEU A 352 12.63 -1.25 13.15
CA LEU A 352 13.43 -1.24 11.91
C LEU A 352 14.78 -1.94 12.07
N LEU A 353 15.49 -1.72 13.19
CA LEU A 353 16.86 -2.18 13.37
C LEU A 353 16.98 -3.54 14.09
N LEU A 354 15.96 -3.95 14.80
CA LEU A 354 16.01 -5.18 15.61
C LEU A 354 14.91 -6.17 15.25
N VAL A 355 13.63 -5.76 15.34
CA VAL A 355 12.50 -6.69 15.20
C VAL A 355 12.47 -7.31 13.81
N ARG A 356 12.48 -6.50 12.75
CA ARG A 356 12.45 -7.01 11.36
C ARG A 356 13.70 -7.81 11.02
N PRO A 357 14.95 -7.32 11.25
CA PRO A 357 16.13 -8.09 10.93
C PRO A 357 16.23 -9.41 11.68
N LEU A 358 15.94 -9.44 12.98
CA LEU A 358 15.99 -10.68 13.76
C LEU A 358 14.94 -11.69 13.33
N SER A 359 13.70 -11.25 13.10
CA SER A 359 12.62 -12.11 12.61
C SER A 359 12.99 -12.72 11.26
N GLY A 360 13.54 -11.91 10.34
CA GLY A 360 14.02 -12.37 9.04
C GLY A 360 15.19 -13.35 9.15
N LEU A 361 16.20 -13.06 9.97
CA LEU A 361 17.33 -13.95 10.19
C LEU A 361 16.89 -15.30 10.79
N ILE A 362 16.01 -15.28 11.80
CA ILE A 362 15.45 -16.50 12.40
C ILE A 362 14.71 -17.32 11.34
N ALA A 363 13.89 -16.66 10.53
CA ALA A 363 13.16 -17.33 9.47
C ALA A 363 14.09 -17.96 8.41
N LEU A 364 15.19 -17.32 8.08
CA LEU A 364 16.13 -17.78 7.05
C LEU A 364 17.23 -18.73 7.58
N LEU A 365 17.23 -19.09 8.86
CA LEU A 365 18.13 -20.11 9.41
C LEU A 365 17.92 -21.45 8.70
N GLY A 366 19.01 -22.05 8.15
CA GLY A 366 18.94 -23.32 7.43
C GLY A 366 18.36 -23.21 6.02
N SER A 367 18.23 -22.00 5.44
CA SER A 367 18.00 -21.82 4.01
C SER A 367 19.32 -21.99 3.23
N ASP A 368 19.21 -22.27 1.92
CA ASP A 368 20.36 -22.42 1.01
C ASP A 368 21.07 -21.08 0.71
N MET A 369 20.58 -19.96 1.23
CA MET A 369 21.17 -18.63 1.06
C MET A 369 22.49 -18.52 1.84
N THR A 370 23.46 -17.80 1.27
CA THR A 370 24.71 -17.44 1.95
C THR A 370 24.46 -16.47 3.11
N ALA A 371 25.43 -16.30 4.00
CA ALA A 371 25.29 -15.38 5.13
C ALA A 371 25.04 -13.91 4.70
N PRO A 372 25.73 -13.36 3.68
CA PRO A 372 25.42 -12.04 3.16
C PRO A 372 24.00 -11.93 2.56
N GLU A 373 23.58 -12.92 1.77
CA GLU A 373 22.24 -12.96 1.18
C GLU A 373 21.14 -12.97 2.26
N ARG A 374 21.30 -13.82 3.30
CA ARG A 374 20.39 -13.83 4.45
C ARG A 374 20.34 -12.50 5.17
N GLY A 375 21.51 -11.85 5.36
CA GLY A 375 21.59 -10.54 6.01
C GLY A 375 20.85 -9.46 5.23
N VAL A 376 21.07 -9.39 3.92
CA VAL A 376 20.39 -8.43 3.04
C VAL A 376 18.88 -8.72 3.01
N THR A 377 18.48 -9.97 2.77
CA THR A 377 17.06 -10.34 2.72
C THR A 377 16.33 -10.06 4.05
N ALA A 378 16.97 -10.31 5.19
CA ALA A 378 16.38 -10.04 6.50
C ALA A 378 16.27 -8.54 6.83
N LEU A 379 17.25 -7.75 6.39
CA LEU A 379 17.28 -6.30 6.65
C LEU A 379 16.32 -5.54 5.76
N TYR A 380 16.32 -5.83 4.46
CA TYR A 380 15.54 -5.07 3.48
C TYR A 380 14.07 -5.46 3.50
N GLY A 381 13.24 -4.46 3.78
CA GLY A 381 11.80 -4.55 3.82
C GLY A 381 11.24 -3.16 4.03
N VAL A 382 11.16 -2.37 2.93
CA VAL A 382 10.66 -0.98 2.98
C VAL A 382 9.19 -0.97 3.38
N ARG A 383 8.77 -0.05 4.24
CA ARG A 383 7.36 0.17 4.62
C ARG A 383 6.84 1.36 3.85
N GLY A 384 5.57 1.26 3.42
CA GLY A 384 5.00 2.29 2.57
C GLY A 384 3.48 2.28 2.53
N ILE A 385 2.91 2.24 1.32
CA ILE A 385 1.49 2.47 1.07
C ILE A 385 0.60 1.40 1.69
N GLY A 386 1.04 0.13 1.72
CA GLY A 386 0.30 -0.94 2.39
C GLY A 386 0.03 -0.62 3.86
N SER A 387 1.03 -0.07 4.58
CA SER A 387 0.85 0.34 5.98
C SER A 387 -0.20 1.44 6.13
N ILE A 388 -0.24 2.41 5.22
CA ILE A 388 -1.28 3.45 5.20
C ILE A 388 -2.66 2.81 4.98
N TYR A 389 -2.76 1.90 4.03
CA TYR A 389 -4.01 1.24 3.70
C TYR A 389 -4.57 0.44 4.90
N TYR A 390 -3.77 -0.44 5.51
CA TYR A 390 -4.27 -1.29 6.61
C TYR A 390 -4.70 -0.48 7.82
N LEU A 391 -3.96 0.58 8.15
CA LEU A 391 -4.33 1.45 9.26
C LEU A 391 -5.63 2.22 8.97
N SER A 392 -5.75 2.77 7.76
CA SER A 392 -6.97 3.46 7.32
C SER A 392 -8.18 2.53 7.28
N TYR A 393 -7.99 1.30 6.77
CA TYR A 393 -9.00 0.27 6.73
C TYR A 393 -9.50 -0.08 8.14
N ALA A 394 -8.58 -0.39 9.05
CA ALA A 394 -8.94 -0.74 10.42
C ALA A 394 -9.69 0.39 11.13
N GLN A 395 -9.22 1.63 10.97
CA GLN A 395 -9.86 2.82 11.55
C GLN A 395 -11.25 3.09 10.95
N SER A 396 -11.46 2.80 9.66
CA SER A 396 -12.78 2.95 9.01
C SER A 396 -13.81 1.95 9.53
N HIS A 397 -13.38 0.86 10.17
CA HIS A 397 -14.26 -0.22 10.63
C HIS A 397 -14.44 -0.25 12.15
N VAL A 398 -13.45 0.22 12.90
CA VAL A 398 -13.47 0.21 14.38
C VAL A 398 -12.75 1.44 14.93
N ASP A 399 -13.31 2.04 15.96
CA ASP A 399 -12.69 3.14 16.70
C ASP A 399 -11.62 2.57 17.65
N PHE A 400 -10.36 2.63 17.22
CA PHE A 400 -9.21 2.30 18.06
C PHE A 400 -8.88 3.44 19.00
N LEU A 401 -8.68 3.15 20.30
CA LEU A 401 -8.31 4.17 21.31
C LEU A 401 -6.95 4.80 21.03
N ASP A 402 -6.05 4.07 20.37
CA ASP A 402 -4.66 4.43 20.17
C ASP A 402 -4.40 5.11 18.80
N VAL A 403 -5.43 5.55 18.09
CA VAL A 403 -5.35 5.95 16.67
C VAL A 403 -4.29 7.03 16.41
N ASP A 404 -4.13 8.00 17.31
CA ASP A 404 -3.13 9.06 17.18
C ASP A 404 -1.70 8.52 17.28
N LEU A 405 -1.44 7.62 18.22
CA LEU A 405 -0.14 6.96 18.36
C LEU A 405 0.15 6.02 17.19
N LEU A 406 -0.85 5.28 16.72
CA LEU A 406 -0.71 4.38 15.58
C LEU A 406 -0.29 5.15 14.34
N TRP A 407 -0.97 6.25 13.99
CA TRP A 407 -0.58 7.09 12.85
C TRP A 407 0.79 7.71 13.02
N ALA A 408 1.12 8.17 14.21
CA ALA A 408 2.42 8.79 14.51
C ALA A 408 3.57 7.79 14.30
N ILE A 409 3.46 6.58 14.85
CA ILE A 409 4.47 5.52 14.70
C ILE A 409 4.58 5.04 13.26
N VAL A 410 3.44 4.79 12.59
CA VAL A 410 3.43 4.31 11.20
C VAL A 410 4.05 5.34 10.26
N ALA A 411 3.68 6.62 10.38
CA ALA A 411 4.26 7.69 9.56
C ALA A 411 5.77 7.85 9.80
N LEU A 412 6.23 7.74 11.05
CA LEU A 412 7.65 7.77 11.39
C LEU A 412 8.40 6.57 10.81
N VAL A 413 7.84 5.37 10.93
CA VAL A 413 8.44 4.15 10.37
C VAL A 413 8.53 4.23 8.84
N ILE A 414 7.49 4.73 8.14
CA ILE A 414 7.53 4.92 6.69
C ILE A 414 8.64 5.90 6.32
N LEU A 415 8.71 7.06 6.96
CA LEU A 415 9.72 8.08 6.69
C LEU A 415 11.15 7.54 6.91
N VAL A 416 11.41 6.93 8.06
CA VAL A 416 12.75 6.40 8.39
C VAL A 416 13.09 5.20 7.52
N SER A 417 12.14 4.29 7.27
CA SER A 417 12.33 3.13 6.42
C SER A 417 12.69 3.52 4.99
N THR A 418 11.95 4.45 4.39
CA THR A 418 12.23 4.92 3.02
C THR A 418 13.59 5.63 2.93
N ALA A 419 13.96 6.41 3.95
CA ALA A 419 15.27 7.06 4.00
C ALA A 419 16.41 6.04 4.14
N VAL A 420 16.35 5.18 5.17
CA VAL A 420 17.41 4.20 5.45
C VAL A 420 17.62 3.23 4.28
N HIS A 421 16.53 2.66 3.76
CA HIS A 421 16.64 1.70 2.66
C HIS A 421 17.04 2.37 1.36
N GLY A 422 16.47 3.54 1.04
CA GLY A 422 16.83 4.28 -0.17
C GLY A 422 18.31 4.64 -0.27
N PHE A 423 18.96 4.95 0.87
CA PHE A 423 20.39 5.25 0.87
C PHE A 423 21.29 4.00 0.95
N THR A 424 20.82 2.90 1.50
CA THR A 424 21.67 1.72 1.76
C THR A 424 21.56 0.62 0.71
N VAL A 425 20.49 0.57 -0.08
CA VAL A 425 20.24 -0.45 -1.11
C VAL A 425 21.41 -0.59 -2.10
N PRO A 426 21.95 0.48 -2.73
CA PRO A 426 23.00 0.33 -3.73
C PRO A 426 24.26 -0.36 -3.16
N PHE A 427 24.59 -0.09 -1.89
CA PHE A 427 25.74 -0.69 -1.21
C PHE A 427 25.51 -2.17 -0.87
N ALA A 428 24.30 -2.51 -0.42
CA ALA A 428 24.00 -3.87 -0.02
C ALA A 428 23.88 -4.81 -1.22
N MET A 429 23.27 -4.35 -2.31
CA MET A 429 23.12 -5.16 -3.51
C MET A 429 24.46 -5.41 -4.20
N ARG A 430 25.37 -4.45 -4.25
CA ARG A 430 26.76 -4.67 -4.72
C ARG A 430 27.45 -5.80 -3.97
N LYS A 431 27.26 -5.91 -2.66
CA LYS A 431 27.86 -6.95 -1.82
C LYS A 431 27.33 -8.36 -2.12
N VAL A 432 26.09 -8.47 -2.60
CA VAL A 432 25.43 -9.76 -2.89
C VAL A 432 25.57 -10.16 -4.35
N GLU A 433 25.61 -9.19 -5.26
CA GLU A 433 25.72 -9.44 -6.70
C GLU A 433 27.17 -9.66 -7.16
N GLY A 434 28.13 -9.30 -6.31
CA GLY A 434 29.56 -9.28 -6.65
C GLY A 434 29.89 -8.05 -7.49
N ASP A 435 31.09 -7.49 -7.29
CA ASP A 435 31.62 -6.47 -8.18
C ASP A 435 31.75 -7.09 -9.58
N GLY A 436 30.81 -6.76 -10.50
CA GLY A 436 30.81 -7.20 -11.89
C GLY A 436 31.82 -6.42 -12.73
#